data_c94af79531ce7e65a87bd60363d33f84
#
_entry.id   c94af79531ce7e65a87bd60363d33f84
#
_cell.length_a   1.000
_cell.length_b   1.000
_cell.length_c   1.000
_cell.angle_alpha   90.00
_cell.angle_beta   90.00
_cell.angle_gamma   90.00
#
_symmetry.space_group_name_H-M   'P 1'
#
loop_
_entity.id
_entity.type
_entity.pdbx_description
1 polymer ?
#
loop_
_entity_poly.entity_id
_entity_poly.type
_entity_poly.pdbx_seq_one_letter_code
_entity_poly.pdbx_strand_id
1 'polypeptide(L)'
;MISNCGHDENNRYNGGKAGDQTGQEWAIIPWYSRPWNVVLRYPNESVGKKIAELAEKAAKNNNIGYDQNERGTYWNRLRASGYDPSRIAELCEADCSSGVVANIKAVGYLLGITKLQNLSTMLYTGNLRKALESAGFETLYDEKYLSSDEYLLPGDILLYEGHHVATNLSVGSKAYSTPKQEYPYWVHLGKDWYYRIANGTNQHGFKNINHHRYYFDSTGKMKKGWFEVDGYLYYGQQDGPLEGAIYTADSNGRQTLIYIP
;
A
#
# COMPACT_ATOMS: atom_id res chain seq x y z
N MET A 1 -10.61 -13.97 -6.46
CA MET A 1 -11.47 -14.08 -5.24
C MET A 1 -11.28 -12.83 -4.39
N ILE A 2 -12.33 -12.34 -3.73
CA ILE A 2 -12.27 -11.17 -2.85
C ILE A 2 -12.91 -11.49 -1.49
N SER A 3 -12.40 -10.86 -0.44
CA SER A 3 -13.04 -10.77 0.88
C SER A 3 -13.97 -9.56 0.86
N ASN A 4 -15.25 -9.81 1.02
CA ASN A 4 -16.33 -8.83 0.87
C ASN A 4 -17.22 -8.82 2.12
N CYS A 5 -17.18 -7.72 2.86
CA CYS A 5 -18.08 -7.44 3.98
C CYS A 5 -19.18 -6.52 3.45
N GLY A 6 -20.40 -7.03 3.25
CA GLY A 6 -21.39 -6.38 2.37
C GLY A 6 -22.67 -5.88 3.02
N HIS A 7 -23.32 -6.68 3.84
CA HIS A 7 -24.62 -6.40 4.45
C HIS A 7 -24.92 -7.43 5.53
N ASP A 8 -25.91 -7.17 6.40
CA ASP A 8 -26.39 -8.08 7.44
C ASP A 8 -27.21 -9.26 6.89
N GLU A 9 -27.68 -10.15 7.76
CA GLU A 9 -28.52 -11.32 7.44
C GLU A 9 -29.85 -10.97 6.76
N ASN A 10 -30.29 -9.72 6.85
CA ASN A 10 -31.52 -9.20 6.26
C ASN A 10 -31.31 -8.37 4.99
N ASN A 11 -30.09 -8.37 4.41
CA ASN A 11 -29.68 -7.49 3.31
C ASN A 11 -29.80 -5.98 3.66
N ARG A 12 -29.50 -5.61 4.90
CA ARG A 12 -29.49 -4.23 5.40
C ARG A 12 -28.07 -3.80 5.75
N TYR A 13 -27.92 -2.51 6.00
CA TYR A 13 -26.64 -1.93 6.38
C TYR A 13 -26.48 -1.72 7.90
N ASN A 14 -27.54 -1.94 8.67
CA ASN A 14 -27.54 -1.79 10.12
C ASN A 14 -28.72 -2.51 10.78
N GLY A 15 -28.61 -2.78 12.08
CA GLY A 15 -29.65 -3.36 12.91
C GLY A 15 -29.79 -4.87 12.76
N GLY A 16 -28.79 -5.55 12.24
CA GLY A 16 -28.68 -7.01 12.25
C GLY A 16 -28.37 -7.59 13.64
N LYS A 17 -28.19 -8.89 13.69
CA LYS A 17 -27.72 -9.58 14.89
C LYS A 17 -26.19 -9.66 14.85
N ALA A 18 -25.58 -9.53 16.02
CA ALA A 18 -24.13 -9.61 16.13
C ALA A 18 -23.55 -10.95 15.63
N GLY A 19 -22.48 -10.89 14.84
CA GLY A 19 -21.87 -12.01 14.15
C GLY A 19 -22.57 -12.38 12.83
N ASP A 20 -21.90 -13.07 11.95
CA ASP A 20 -22.45 -13.49 10.65
C ASP A 20 -23.40 -14.65 10.80
N GLN A 21 -24.70 -14.37 10.70
CA GLN A 21 -25.78 -15.34 10.89
C GLN A 21 -25.97 -16.27 9.69
N THR A 22 -25.45 -15.90 8.54
CA THR A 22 -25.71 -16.58 7.26
C THR A 22 -24.45 -17.15 6.61
N GLY A 23 -23.27 -16.74 7.07
CA GLY A 23 -21.99 -16.99 6.41
C GLY A 23 -21.84 -16.16 5.14
N GLN A 24 -22.63 -15.08 4.97
CA GLN A 24 -22.65 -14.24 3.77
C GLN A 24 -22.42 -12.75 4.07
N GLU A 25 -22.47 -12.34 5.32
CA GLU A 25 -22.32 -10.94 5.73
C GLU A 25 -20.88 -10.46 5.48
N TRP A 26 -19.91 -11.31 5.81
CA TRP A 26 -18.53 -11.19 5.42
C TRP A 26 -18.07 -12.46 4.73
N ALA A 27 -18.06 -12.48 3.39
CA ALA A 27 -17.83 -13.70 2.63
C ALA A 27 -16.63 -13.62 1.69
N ILE A 28 -16.09 -14.78 1.33
CA ILE A 28 -15.15 -14.93 0.21
C ILE A 28 -15.95 -15.23 -1.04
N ILE A 29 -15.97 -14.29 -1.97
CA ILE A 29 -16.74 -14.41 -3.21
C ILE A 29 -15.84 -14.24 -4.46
N PRO A 30 -16.29 -14.70 -5.64
CA PRO A 30 -15.63 -14.35 -6.89
C PRO A 30 -15.55 -12.83 -7.06
N TRP A 31 -14.50 -12.39 -7.73
CA TRP A 31 -14.47 -11.00 -8.19
C TRP A 31 -15.68 -10.69 -9.06
N TYR A 32 -16.25 -9.50 -8.92
CA TYR A 32 -17.41 -9.07 -9.72
C TYR A 32 -17.21 -7.65 -10.23
N SER A 33 -17.79 -7.37 -11.38
CA SER A 33 -17.77 -6.03 -11.97
C SER A 33 -18.61 -5.07 -11.11
N ARG A 34 -17.97 -4.02 -10.65
CA ARG A 34 -18.55 -2.88 -9.95
C ARG A 34 -17.84 -1.64 -10.48
N PRO A 35 -18.39 -0.44 -10.38
CA PRO A 35 -17.69 0.75 -10.81
C PRO A 35 -16.54 1.10 -9.83
N TRP A 36 -15.56 0.16 -9.69
CA TRP A 36 -14.34 0.39 -8.94
C TRP A 36 -13.63 1.62 -9.50
N ASN A 37 -13.29 2.60 -8.64
CA ASN A 37 -12.65 3.85 -9.09
C ASN A 37 -11.14 3.76 -9.04
N VAL A 38 -10.61 2.96 -8.11
CA VAL A 38 -9.19 2.83 -7.84
C VAL A 38 -8.91 1.51 -7.15
N VAL A 39 -7.76 0.95 -7.43
CA VAL A 39 -7.14 -0.11 -6.62
C VAL A 39 -5.99 0.48 -5.83
N LEU A 40 -5.95 0.20 -4.53
CA LEU A 40 -4.89 0.66 -3.65
C LEU A 40 -4.00 -0.54 -3.31
N ARG A 41 -2.73 -0.48 -3.70
CA ARG A 41 -1.74 -1.55 -3.52
C ARG A 41 -0.63 -1.11 -2.57
N TYR A 42 -0.34 -1.91 -1.57
CA TYR A 42 0.86 -1.67 -0.76
C TYR A 42 2.10 -2.16 -1.53
N PRO A 43 3.18 -1.34 -1.68
CA PRO A 43 4.32 -1.68 -2.55
C PRO A 43 5.05 -2.97 -2.16
N ASN A 44 5.05 -3.28 -0.86
CA ASN A 44 5.67 -4.51 -0.36
C ASN A 44 4.67 -5.67 -0.44
N GLU A 45 4.95 -6.63 -1.32
CA GLU A 45 4.09 -7.80 -1.57
C GLU A 45 3.85 -8.65 -0.31
N SER A 46 4.83 -8.74 0.60
CA SER A 46 4.63 -9.49 1.86
C SER A 46 3.60 -8.82 2.77
N VAL A 47 3.54 -7.49 2.76
CA VAL A 47 2.51 -6.73 3.47
C VAL A 47 1.14 -6.97 2.84
N GLY A 48 1.05 -6.91 1.51
CA GLY A 48 -0.17 -7.21 0.77
C GLY A 48 -0.68 -8.63 1.07
N LYS A 49 0.19 -9.63 1.00
CA LYS A 49 -0.15 -11.03 1.36
C LYS A 49 -0.67 -11.14 2.80
N LYS A 50 -0.07 -10.41 3.75
CA LYS A 50 -0.55 -10.42 5.13
C LYS A 50 -1.91 -9.75 5.28
N ILE A 51 -2.19 -8.66 4.54
CA ILE A 51 -3.52 -8.03 4.48
C ILE A 51 -4.56 -9.03 3.96
N ALA A 52 -4.25 -9.71 2.85
CA ALA A 52 -5.13 -10.74 2.28
C ALA A 52 -5.40 -11.89 3.26
N GLU A 53 -4.35 -12.37 3.96
CA GLU A 53 -4.48 -13.43 4.97
C GLU A 53 -5.45 -13.04 6.07
N LEU A 54 -5.34 -11.83 6.64
CA LEU A 54 -6.25 -11.38 7.68
C LEU A 54 -7.67 -11.19 7.15
N ALA A 55 -7.82 -10.65 5.94
CA ALA A 55 -9.12 -10.47 5.30
C ALA A 55 -9.81 -11.82 5.01
N GLU A 56 -9.05 -12.84 4.61
CA GLU A 56 -9.55 -14.19 4.42
C GLU A 56 -9.99 -14.83 5.74
N LYS A 57 -9.17 -14.70 6.80
CA LYS A 57 -9.50 -15.21 8.14
C LYS A 57 -10.76 -14.54 8.72
N ALA A 58 -10.91 -13.23 8.51
CA ALA A 58 -12.10 -12.49 8.93
C ALA A 58 -13.35 -13.03 8.23
N ALA A 59 -13.30 -13.18 6.90
CA ALA A 59 -14.41 -13.70 6.11
C ALA A 59 -14.75 -15.18 6.36
N LYS A 60 -13.90 -15.92 7.08
CA LYS A 60 -14.13 -17.33 7.45
C LYS A 60 -14.62 -17.49 8.89
N ASN A 61 -14.67 -16.41 9.67
CA ASN A 61 -15.07 -16.46 11.07
C ASN A 61 -16.47 -15.85 11.28
N ASN A 62 -17.47 -16.69 11.39
CA ASN A 62 -18.87 -16.27 11.54
C ASN A 62 -19.17 -15.54 12.88
N ASN A 63 -18.20 -15.39 13.78
CA ASN A 63 -18.34 -14.48 14.92
C ASN A 63 -18.18 -13.00 14.48
N ILE A 64 -17.84 -12.73 13.23
CA ILE A 64 -17.62 -11.39 12.68
C ILE A 64 -18.69 -11.12 11.60
N GLY A 65 -19.67 -10.29 11.92
CA GLY A 65 -20.75 -9.93 11.00
C GLY A 65 -20.65 -8.52 10.46
N TYR A 66 -21.79 -8.01 9.97
CA TYR A 66 -21.89 -6.71 9.33
C TYR A 66 -22.90 -5.81 10.01
N ASP A 67 -22.47 -4.68 10.57
CA ASP A 67 -23.34 -3.58 10.99
C ASP A 67 -22.60 -2.24 10.95
N GLN A 68 -23.18 -1.22 10.26
CA GLN A 68 -22.58 0.12 10.18
C GLN A 68 -22.63 0.87 11.51
N ASN A 69 -23.57 0.58 12.40
CA ASN A 69 -23.67 1.23 13.70
C ASN A 69 -22.68 0.65 14.71
N GLU A 70 -22.36 -0.66 14.58
CA GLU A 70 -21.46 -1.38 15.46
C GLU A 70 -20.05 -1.61 14.87
N ARG A 71 -19.74 -0.92 13.80
CA ARG A 71 -18.54 -1.05 12.95
C ARG A 71 -17.18 -1.03 13.68
N GLY A 72 -17.13 -0.54 14.90
CA GLY A 72 -15.91 -0.47 15.71
C GLY A 72 -15.65 -1.71 16.57
N THR A 73 -16.61 -2.60 16.73
CA THR A 73 -16.50 -3.74 17.64
C THR A 73 -15.52 -4.78 17.14
N TYR A 74 -15.44 -5.01 15.82
CA TYR A 74 -14.44 -5.87 15.20
C TYR A 74 -13.00 -5.47 15.56
N TRP A 75 -12.63 -4.20 15.43
CA TRP A 75 -11.29 -3.75 15.79
C TRP A 75 -10.94 -4.04 17.24
N ASN A 76 -11.89 -3.87 18.16
CA ASN A 76 -11.68 -4.14 19.58
C ASN A 76 -11.37 -5.62 19.83
N ARG A 77 -12.13 -6.53 19.19
CA ARG A 77 -11.92 -7.98 19.29
C ARG A 77 -10.64 -8.42 18.58
N LEU A 78 -10.35 -7.86 17.40
CA LEU A 78 -9.13 -8.17 16.65
C LEU A 78 -7.87 -7.82 17.44
N ARG A 79 -7.85 -6.68 18.11
CA ARG A 79 -6.76 -6.29 18.99
C ARG A 79 -6.62 -7.24 20.19
N ALA A 80 -7.73 -7.62 20.82
CA ALA A 80 -7.74 -8.53 21.95
C ALA A 80 -7.32 -9.95 21.57
N SER A 81 -7.54 -10.38 20.31
CA SER A 81 -7.15 -11.70 19.79
C SER A 81 -5.68 -11.78 19.35
N GLY A 82 -4.87 -10.72 19.56
CA GLY A 82 -3.49 -10.64 19.08
C GLY A 82 -3.39 -10.40 17.58
N TYR A 83 -4.36 -9.68 17.02
CA TYR A 83 -4.47 -9.34 15.60
C TYR A 83 -4.68 -10.54 14.65
N ASP A 84 -5.27 -11.62 15.17
CA ASP A 84 -5.64 -12.78 14.35
C ASP A 84 -7.17 -12.96 14.34
N PRO A 85 -7.86 -12.67 13.19
CA PRO A 85 -9.31 -12.79 13.08
C PRO A 85 -9.83 -14.20 13.38
N SER A 86 -9.05 -15.25 13.08
CA SER A 86 -9.47 -16.63 13.32
C SER A 86 -9.59 -16.98 14.81
N ARG A 87 -9.02 -16.16 15.68
CA ARG A 87 -9.04 -16.35 17.15
C ARG A 87 -10.14 -15.56 17.86
N ILE A 88 -10.95 -14.82 17.11
CA ILE A 88 -12.07 -14.07 17.68
C ILE A 88 -13.20 -15.05 18.02
N ALA A 89 -13.50 -15.17 19.31
CA ALA A 89 -14.55 -16.05 19.83
C ALA A 89 -15.83 -15.31 20.22
N GLU A 90 -15.75 -14.00 20.45
CA GLU A 90 -16.88 -13.18 20.82
C GLU A 90 -17.45 -12.47 19.58
N LEU A 91 -18.78 -12.38 19.51
CA LEU A 91 -19.49 -11.75 18.41
C LEU A 91 -19.07 -10.27 18.28
N CYS A 92 -18.90 -9.83 17.04
CA CYS A 92 -18.55 -8.45 16.70
C CYS A 92 -18.91 -8.11 15.26
N GLU A 93 -18.87 -6.80 14.96
CA GLU A 93 -19.32 -6.26 13.70
C GLU A 93 -18.28 -5.34 13.05
N ALA A 94 -18.33 -5.32 11.74
CA ALA A 94 -17.65 -4.34 10.90
C ALA A 94 -18.60 -3.85 9.80
N ASP A 95 -18.25 -2.74 9.14
CA ASP A 95 -18.73 -2.46 7.80
C ASP A 95 -17.61 -2.71 6.77
N CYS A 96 -17.90 -2.53 5.48
CA CYS A 96 -16.92 -2.78 4.43
C CYS A 96 -15.61 -2.00 4.66
N SER A 97 -15.68 -0.75 5.08
CA SER A 97 -14.52 0.11 5.27
C SER A 97 -13.81 -0.12 6.60
N SER A 98 -14.52 -0.25 7.68
CA SER A 98 -13.92 -0.50 9.00
C SER A 98 -13.25 -1.87 9.08
N GLY A 99 -13.82 -2.87 8.42
CA GLY A 99 -13.23 -4.21 8.34
C GLY A 99 -11.90 -4.21 7.58
N VAL A 100 -11.87 -3.58 6.40
CA VAL A 100 -10.63 -3.44 5.61
C VAL A 100 -9.57 -2.66 6.40
N VAL A 101 -9.94 -1.53 7.00
CA VAL A 101 -9.01 -0.70 7.78
C VAL A 101 -8.49 -1.44 9.01
N ALA A 102 -9.34 -2.18 9.72
CA ALA A 102 -8.93 -2.96 10.88
C ALA A 102 -7.86 -4.01 10.52
N ASN A 103 -8.05 -4.72 9.40
CA ASN A 103 -7.08 -5.69 8.90
C ASN A 103 -5.75 -5.01 8.52
N ILE A 104 -5.77 -3.90 7.79
CA ILE A 104 -4.56 -3.14 7.43
C ILE A 104 -3.83 -2.66 8.69
N LYS A 105 -4.58 -2.09 9.62
CA LYS A 105 -4.03 -1.61 10.90
C LYS A 105 -3.42 -2.75 11.74
N ALA A 106 -4.05 -3.91 11.77
CA ALA A 106 -3.53 -5.11 12.44
C ALA A 106 -2.21 -5.57 11.81
N VAL A 107 -2.11 -5.57 10.47
CA VAL A 107 -0.84 -5.83 9.77
C VAL A 107 0.24 -4.83 10.18
N GLY A 108 -0.12 -3.56 10.38
CA GLY A 108 0.79 -2.55 10.91
C GLY A 108 1.38 -2.94 12.27
N TYR A 109 0.59 -3.49 13.18
CA TYR A 109 1.08 -3.98 14.47
C TYR A 109 1.92 -5.25 14.34
N LEU A 110 1.48 -6.21 13.53
CA LEU A 110 2.19 -7.47 13.32
C LEU A 110 3.56 -7.30 12.68
N LEU A 111 3.72 -6.29 11.81
CA LEU A 111 4.94 -6.05 11.05
C LEU A 111 5.74 -4.80 11.50
N GLY A 112 5.28 -4.10 12.56
CA GLY A 112 5.97 -2.91 13.06
C GLY A 112 5.89 -1.69 12.12
N ILE A 113 4.85 -1.58 11.28
CA ILE A 113 4.72 -0.49 10.31
C ILE A 113 3.87 0.64 10.90
N THR A 114 4.53 1.66 11.47
CA THR A 114 3.89 2.75 12.19
C THR A 114 2.81 3.49 11.40
N LYS A 115 3.00 3.69 10.09
CA LYS A 115 2.01 4.37 9.24
C LYS A 115 0.69 3.59 9.18
N LEU A 116 0.74 2.25 9.12
CA LEU A 116 -0.45 1.42 9.13
C LEU A 116 -1.08 1.35 10.52
N GLN A 117 -0.28 1.32 11.61
CA GLN A 117 -0.77 1.37 12.98
C GLN A 117 -1.58 2.63 13.29
N ASN A 118 -1.23 3.75 12.66
CA ASN A 118 -1.84 5.05 12.88
C ASN A 118 -3.14 5.29 12.10
N LEU A 119 -3.55 4.36 11.24
CA LEU A 119 -4.83 4.46 10.54
C LEU A 119 -5.99 4.55 11.53
N SER A 120 -6.91 5.47 11.28
CA SER A 120 -8.15 5.59 12.07
C SER A 120 -9.15 4.51 11.65
N THR A 121 -9.71 3.77 12.61
CA THR A 121 -10.79 2.80 12.34
C THR A 121 -12.12 3.46 11.97
N MET A 122 -12.20 4.80 12.06
CA MET A 122 -13.38 5.58 11.67
C MET A 122 -13.37 5.97 10.19
N LEU A 123 -12.35 5.57 9.42
CA LEU A 123 -12.32 5.80 7.98
C LEU A 123 -13.53 5.12 7.30
N TYR A 124 -14.03 5.78 6.27
CA TYR A 124 -15.11 5.29 5.43
C TYR A 124 -14.72 5.45 3.95
N THR A 125 -15.47 4.83 3.06
CA THR A 125 -15.13 4.76 1.63
C THR A 125 -14.86 6.11 0.96
N GLY A 126 -15.44 7.21 1.44
CA GLY A 126 -15.21 8.55 0.88
C GLY A 126 -13.90 9.22 1.29
N ASN A 127 -13.23 8.76 2.35
CA ASN A 127 -11.93 9.30 2.79
C ASN A 127 -10.79 8.26 2.80
N LEU A 128 -11.11 7.01 2.49
CA LEU A 128 -10.20 5.87 2.59
C LEU A 128 -8.99 6.01 1.66
N ARG A 129 -9.19 6.43 0.41
CA ARG A 129 -8.10 6.58 -0.58
C ARG A 129 -6.98 7.48 -0.04
N LYS A 130 -7.30 8.71 0.34
CA LYS A 130 -6.31 9.67 0.85
C LYS A 130 -5.58 9.15 2.09
N ALA A 131 -6.28 8.45 2.97
CA ALA A 131 -5.68 7.89 4.18
C ALA A 131 -4.69 6.76 3.84
N LEU A 132 -5.03 5.87 2.91
CA LEU A 132 -4.16 4.77 2.48
C LEU A 132 -2.96 5.29 1.65
N GLU A 133 -3.15 6.29 0.78
CA GLU A 133 -2.03 6.98 0.10
C GLU A 133 -1.03 7.54 1.12
N SER A 134 -1.52 8.24 2.14
CA SER A 134 -0.67 8.77 3.22
C SER A 134 0.02 7.67 4.03
N ALA A 135 -0.59 6.51 4.12
CA ALA A 135 -0.01 5.32 4.78
C ALA A 135 0.99 4.57 3.89
N GLY A 136 1.13 4.94 2.61
CA GLY A 136 2.12 4.41 1.69
C GLY A 136 1.58 3.45 0.64
N PHE A 137 0.27 3.38 0.44
CA PHE A 137 -0.33 2.65 -0.68
C PHE A 137 -0.16 3.43 -1.98
N GLU A 138 0.08 2.72 -3.06
CA GLU A 138 0.04 3.22 -4.43
C GLU A 138 -1.38 3.13 -4.97
N THR A 139 -1.75 4.08 -5.82
CA THR A 139 -3.06 4.11 -6.50
C THR A 139 -2.92 3.65 -7.93
N LEU A 140 -3.75 2.68 -8.33
CA LEU A 140 -3.79 2.10 -9.67
C LEU A 140 -5.12 2.46 -10.30
N TYR A 141 -5.06 3.26 -11.37
CA TYR A 141 -6.25 3.77 -12.09
C TYR A 141 -6.45 3.15 -13.47
N ASP A 142 -5.46 2.39 -13.98
CA ASP A 142 -5.57 1.77 -15.30
C ASP A 142 -6.77 0.81 -15.32
N GLU A 143 -7.52 0.84 -16.40
CA GLU A 143 -8.72 0.02 -16.60
C GLU A 143 -8.45 -1.48 -16.37
N LYS A 144 -7.26 -1.96 -16.67
CA LYS A 144 -6.85 -3.35 -16.45
C LYS A 144 -6.96 -3.82 -14.99
N TYR A 145 -6.85 -2.89 -14.03
CA TYR A 145 -7.01 -3.19 -12.59
C TYR A 145 -8.45 -3.04 -12.12
N LEU A 146 -9.27 -2.32 -12.88
CA LEU A 146 -10.63 -1.94 -12.48
C LEU A 146 -11.70 -2.80 -13.13
N SER A 147 -11.39 -3.43 -14.27
CA SER A 147 -12.34 -4.19 -15.10
C SER A 147 -12.26 -5.72 -14.91
N SER A 148 -11.19 -6.23 -14.29
CA SER A 148 -11.02 -7.66 -13.99
C SER A 148 -10.06 -7.89 -12.84
N ASP A 149 -9.98 -9.12 -12.32
CA ASP A 149 -9.00 -9.52 -11.31
C ASP A 149 -7.68 -10.05 -11.89
N GLU A 150 -7.54 -10.06 -13.22
CA GLU A 150 -6.38 -10.66 -13.90
C GLU A 150 -5.03 -10.04 -13.52
N TYR A 151 -5.01 -8.77 -13.14
CA TYR A 151 -3.80 -8.01 -12.78
C TYR A 151 -3.67 -7.70 -11.29
N LEU A 152 -4.62 -8.21 -10.47
CA LEU A 152 -4.65 -7.96 -9.05
C LEU A 152 -3.68 -8.86 -8.29
N LEU A 153 -3.18 -8.35 -7.17
CA LEU A 153 -2.35 -9.06 -6.21
C LEU A 153 -3.08 -9.25 -4.89
N PRO A 154 -2.70 -10.26 -4.07
CA PRO A 154 -3.25 -10.40 -2.73
C PRO A 154 -3.02 -9.15 -1.89
N GLY A 155 -4.08 -8.67 -1.24
CA GLY A 155 -4.05 -7.45 -0.43
C GLY A 155 -4.30 -6.17 -1.20
N ASP A 156 -4.57 -6.23 -2.50
CA ASP A 156 -5.09 -5.09 -3.24
C ASP A 156 -6.46 -4.70 -2.69
N ILE A 157 -6.65 -3.42 -2.44
CA ILE A 157 -7.90 -2.86 -1.95
C ILE A 157 -8.67 -2.27 -3.13
N LEU A 158 -9.78 -2.92 -3.47
CA LEU A 158 -10.72 -2.48 -4.49
C LEU A 158 -11.66 -1.44 -3.89
N LEU A 159 -11.62 -0.21 -4.38
CA LEU A 159 -12.43 0.87 -3.83
C LEU A 159 -13.38 1.45 -4.87
N TYR A 160 -14.65 1.51 -4.53
CA TYR A 160 -15.65 2.36 -5.14
C TYR A 160 -15.91 3.50 -4.15
N GLU A 161 -15.26 4.64 -4.38
CA GLU A 161 -15.27 5.78 -3.44
C GLU A 161 -16.69 6.24 -3.08
N GLY A 162 -16.93 6.41 -1.79
CA GLY A 162 -18.22 6.79 -1.26
C GLY A 162 -19.25 5.66 -1.16
N HIS A 163 -18.95 4.46 -1.66
CA HIS A 163 -19.93 3.39 -1.77
C HIS A 163 -19.47 2.06 -1.17
N HIS A 164 -18.35 1.50 -1.63
CA HIS A 164 -17.94 0.15 -1.21
C HIS A 164 -16.44 -0.07 -1.30
N VAL A 165 -15.96 -1.06 -0.53
CA VAL A 165 -14.57 -1.50 -0.56
C VAL A 165 -14.49 -3.00 -0.29
N ALA A 166 -13.54 -3.68 -0.96
CA ALA A 166 -13.24 -5.10 -0.77
C ALA A 166 -11.73 -5.33 -0.82
N THR A 167 -11.26 -6.49 -0.32
CA THR A 167 -9.86 -6.88 -0.38
C THR A 167 -9.67 -8.05 -1.34
N ASN A 168 -8.79 -7.91 -2.33
CA ASN A 168 -8.44 -9.02 -3.21
C ASN A 168 -7.58 -10.06 -2.46
N LEU A 169 -7.91 -11.35 -2.64
CA LEU A 169 -7.25 -12.47 -1.96
C LEU A 169 -6.31 -13.27 -2.84
N SER A 170 -6.48 -13.20 -4.16
CA SER A 170 -5.81 -14.09 -5.11
C SER A 170 -4.82 -13.35 -6.01
N VAL A 171 -3.85 -14.10 -6.52
CA VAL A 171 -2.98 -13.63 -7.60
C VAL A 171 -3.74 -13.73 -8.91
N GLY A 172 -3.88 -12.62 -9.62
CA GLY A 172 -4.48 -12.60 -10.95
C GLY A 172 -3.61 -13.32 -11.98
N SER A 173 -4.24 -13.89 -12.99
CA SER A 173 -3.55 -14.70 -14.02
C SER A 173 -2.47 -13.94 -14.79
N LYS A 174 -2.58 -12.62 -14.86
CA LYS A 174 -1.63 -11.71 -15.53
C LYS A 174 -0.91 -10.76 -14.56
N ALA A 175 -1.06 -10.96 -13.26
CA ALA A 175 -0.50 -10.04 -12.24
C ALA A 175 1.03 -9.88 -12.34
N TYR A 176 1.73 -10.94 -12.71
CA TYR A 176 3.17 -10.94 -12.94
C TYR A 176 3.57 -10.86 -14.42
N SER A 177 2.59 -10.69 -15.34
CA SER A 177 2.86 -10.52 -16.78
C SER A 177 3.32 -9.10 -17.12
N THR A 178 3.04 -8.12 -16.26
CA THR A 178 3.78 -6.85 -16.24
C THR A 178 5.15 -7.16 -15.64
N PRO A 179 6.25 -6.72 -16.26
CA PRO A 179 7.56 -6.93 -15.67
C PRO A 179 7.50 -6.42 -14.23
N LYS A 180 7.79 -7.33 -13.27
CA LYS A 180 7.97 -6.95 -11.87
C LYS A 180 8.95 -5.79 -11.90
N GLN A 181 8.55 -4.63 -11.38
CA GLN A 181 9.46 -3.49 -11.32
C GLN A 181 10.69 -3.94 -10.53
N GLU A 182 11.78 -4.26 -11.26
CA GLU A 182 13.01 -4.71 -10.61
C GLU A 182 13.64 -3.53 -9.88
N TYR A 183 13.88 -3.71 -8.62
CA TYR A 183 14.65 -2.76 -7.83
C TYR A 183 16.15 -3.04 -8.01
N PRO A 184 16.96 -2.00 -8.03
CA PRO A 184 16.60 -0.60 -7.90
C PRO A 184 16.26 0.08 -9.25
N TYR A 185 15.49 1.18 -9.22
CA TYR A 185 15.14 1.92 -10.42
C TYR A 185 14.96 3.43 -10.17
N TRP A 186 15.10 4.22 -11.24
CA TRP A 186 14.90 5.66 -11.22
C TRP A 186 13.42 6.03 -11.26
N VAL A 187 13.02 7.04 -10.47
CA VAL A 187 11.67 7.61 -10.44
C VAL A 187 11.73 9.10 -10.66
N HIS A 188 10.97 9.63 -11.60
CA HIS A 188 10.85 11.05 -11.88
C HIS A 188 9.48 11.56 -11.39
N LEU A 189 9.48 12.45 -10.39
CA LEU A 189 8.26 13.03 -9.81
C LEU A 189 8.29 14.54 -9.98
N GLY A 190 7.47 15.06 -10.89
CA GLY A 190 7.50 16.47 -11.28
C GLY A 190 8.82 16.83 -11.94
N LYS A 191 9.65 17.63 -11.27
CA LYS A 191 11.00 18.03 -11.76
C LYS A 191 12.14 17.35 -10.98
N ASP A 192 11.81 16.43 -10.08
CA ASP A 192 12.76 15.82 -9.14
C ASP A 192 12.95 14.34 -9.42
N TRP A 193 14.20 13.88 -9.32
CA TRP A 193 14.57 12.48 -9.46
C TRP A 193 14.79 11.82 -8.10
N TYR A 194 14.40 10.55 -8.02
CA TYR A 194 14.58 9.65 -6.89
C TYR A 194 15.12 8.31 -7.39
N TYR A 195 15.80 7.56 -6.53
CA TYR A 195 16.24 6.21 -6.84
C TYR A 195 15.59 5.24 -5.84
N ARG A 196 14.65 4.45 -6.32
CA ARG A 196 13.93 3.45 -5.51
C ARG A 196 14.79 2.22 -5.32
N ILE A 197 15.04 1.84 -4.07
CA ILE A 197 15.75 0.62 -3.70
C ILE A 197 14.78 -0.47 -3.26
N ALA A 198 15.29 -1.68 -2.99
CA ALA A 198 14.47 -2.79 -2.49
C ALA A 198 13.54 -2.34 -1.37
N ASN A 199 12.32 -2.89 -1.31
CA ASN A 199 11.21 -2.50 -0.44
C ASN A 199 10.51 -1.16 -0.75
N GLY A 200 10.80 -0.55 -1.88
CA GLY A 200 10.11 0.67 -2.34
C GLY A 200 10.49 1.97 -1.62
N THR A 201 11.56 1.96 -0.80
CA THR A 201 12.08 3.18 -0.19
C THR A 201 13.00 3.93 -1.15
N ASN A 202 13.16 5.24 -0.94
CA ASN A 202 14.10 6.03 -1.69
C ASN A 202 15.52 5.86 -1.15
N GLN A 203 16.51 5.91 -2.05
CA GLN A 203 17.93 6.00 -1.68
C GLN A 203 18.20 7.34 -0.98
N HIS A 204 19.10 7.34 0.01
CA HIS A 204 19.64 8.51 0.69
C HIS A 204 21.17 8.47 0.67
N GLY A 205 21.79 9.65 0.76
CA GLY A 205 23.24 9.78 0.75
C GLY A 205 23.86 9.48 -0.61
N PHE A 206 25.17 9.19 -0.61
CA PHE A 206 25.88 8.85 -1.82
C PHE A 206 25.54 7.46 -2.33
N LYS A 207 25.41 7.32 -3.66
CA LYS A 207 25.18 6.05 -4.33
C LYS A 207 25.88 6.00 -5.68
N ASN A 208 26.55 4.90 -5.96
CA ASN A 208 27.08 4.60 -7.29
C ASN A 208 26.01 3.84 -8.09
N ILE A 209 25.65 4.37 -9.26
CA ILE A 209 24.64 3.80 -10.15
C ILE A 209 25.19 3.88 -11.57
N ASN A 210 25.30 2.74 -12.25
CA ASN A 210 25.80 2.65 -13.64
C ASN A 210 27.10 3.43 -13.85
N HIS A 211 28.10 3.19 -12.99
CA HIS A 211 29.43 3.80 -13.02
C HIS A 211 29.49 5.32 -12.72
N HIS A 212 28.39 5.93 -12.27
CA HIS A 212 28.32 7.33 -11.85
C HIS A 212 27.93 7.45 -10.41
N ARG A 213 28.47 8.46 -9.71
CA ARG A 213 28.15 8.75 -8.33
C ARG A 213 27.07 9.82 -8.25
N TYR A 214 26.04 9.57 -7.42
CA TYR A 214 24.92 10.49 -7.16
C TYR A 214 24.80 10.76 -5.66
N TYR A 215 24.11 11.84 -5.32
CA TYR A 215 23.76 12.12 -3.92
C TYR A 215 22.25 12.39 -3.81
N PHE A 216 21.64 11.77 -2.81
CA PHE A 216 20.22 11.92 -2.48
C PHE A 216 20.11 12.52 -1.08
N ASP A 217 19.33 13.58 -0.94
CA ASP A 217 19.13 14.26 0.35
C ASP A 217 18.28 13.41 1.32
N SER A 218 18.00 13.99 2.51
CA SER A 218 17.22 13.31 3.55
C SER A 218 15.76 13.03 3.16
N THR A 219 15.26 13.61 2.07
CA THR A 219 13.94 13.29 1.50
C THR A 219 14.03 12.25 0.39
N GLY A 220 15.24 11.81 0.01
CA GLY A 220 15.53 10.91 -1.10
C GLY A 220 15.58 11.60 -2.46
N LYS A 221 15.56 12.93 -2.51
CA LYS A 221 15.63 13.70 -3.74
C LYS A 221 17.07 13.80 -4.23
N MET A 222 17.32 13.51 -5.50
CA MET A 222 18.62 13.63 -6.13
C MET A 222 19.07 15.11 -6.19
N LYS A 223 20.29 15.38 -5.76
CA LYS A 223 20.88 16.73 -5.82
C LYS A 223 21.51 17.01 -7.18
N LYS A 224 21.27 18.24 -7.66
CA LYS A 224 21.81 18.80 -8.91
C LYS A 224 22.42 20.17 -8.62
N GLY A 225 23.35 20.61 -9.47
CA GLY A 225 24.09 21.84 -9.23
C GLY A 225 25.04 21.73 -8.04
N TRP A 226 25.42 22.86 -7.46
CA TRP A 226 26.31 22.89 -6.30
C TRP A 226 25.58 22.50 -5.01
N PHE A 227 26.20 21.62 -4.22
CA PHE A 227 25.71 21.25 -2.88
C PHE A 227 26.88 20.85 -1.98
N GLU A 228 26.69 20.98 -0.66
CA GLU A 228 27.69 20.65 0.35
C GLU A 228 27.27 19.41 1.15
N VAL A 229 28.23 18.54 1.44
CA VAL A 229 28.06 17.39 2.33
C VAL A 229 29.33 17.25 3.16
N ASP A 230 29.17 17.21 4.48
CA ASP A 230 30.27 17.03 5.45
C ASP A 230 31.45 17.99 5.24
N GLY A 231 31.16 19.25 4.87
CA GLY A 231 32.17 20.29 4.63
C GLY A 231 32.87 20.19 3.26
N TYR A 232 32.45 19.31 2.38
CA TYR A 232 32.96 19.21 1.03
C TYR A 232 31.93 19.67 0.00
N LEU A 233 32.40 20.43 -0.99
CA LEU A 233 31.57 20.95 -2.06
C LEU A 233 31.55 19.99 -3.25
N TYR A 234 30.35 19.66 -3.71
CA TYR A 234 30.08 18.77 -4.84
C TYR A 234 29.26 19.47 -5.91
N TYR A 235 29.38 18.99 -7.14
CA TYR A 235 28.53 19.45 -8.23
C TYR A 235 27.89 18.26 -8.95
N GLY A 236 26.55 18.20 -8.94
CA GLY A 236 25.77 17.27 -9.75
C GLY A 236 25.37 17.92 -11.08
N GLN A 237 25.47 17.20 -12.19
CA GLN A 237 25.05 17.71 -13.49
C GLN A 237 23.59 18.17 -13.45
N GLN A 238 23.29 19.33 -14.04
CA GLN A 238 21.95 19.93 -13.93
C GLN A 238 20.93 19.29 -14.87
N ASP A 239 21.36 18.82 -16.02
CA ASP A 239 20.49 18.28 -17.08
C ASP A 239 21.23 17.27 -17.97
N GLY A 240 20.51 16.71 -18.94
CA GLY A 240 21.07 15.78 -19.94
C GLY A 240 21.13 14.32 -19.46
N PRO A 241 21.79 13.45 -20.25
CA PRO A 241 21.78 12.00 -20.00
C PRO A 241 22.40 11.56 -18.65
N LEU A 242 23.22 12.43 -18.05
CA LEU A 242 23.90 12.19 -16.77
C LEU A 242 23.43 13.18 -15.69
N GLU A 243 22.21 13.65 -15.77
CA GLU A 243 21.63 14.55 -14.79
C GLU A 243 21.82 14.01 -13.35
N GLY A 244 22.35 14.85 -12.45
CA GLY A 244 22.69 14.51 -11.07
C GLY A 244 24.02 13.78 -10.86
N ALA A 245 24.72 13.32 -11.91
CA ALA A 245 26.03 12.72 -11.79
C ALA A 245 27.04 13.70 -11.21
N ILE A 246 27.80 13.27 -10.20
CA ILE A 246 28.72 14.13 -9.45
C ILE A 246 30.06 14.24 -10.18
N TYR A 247 30.52 15.47 -10.33
CA TYR A 247 31.83 15.80 -10.87
C TYR A 247 32.80 16.14 -9.76
N THR A 248 34.07 15.77 -9.89
CA THR A 248 35.19 16.30 -9.11
C THR A 248 35.86 17.42 -9.90
N ALA A 249 36.34 18.46 -9.20
CA ALA A 249 37.26 19.43 -9.75
C ALA A 249 38.70 18.89 -9.61
N ASP A 250 39.49 18.99 -10.68
CA ASP A 250 40.93 18.75 -10.62
C ASP A 250 41.68 19.96 -10.01
N SER A 251 43.01 19.84 -9.86
CA SER A 251 43.84 20.91 -9.33
C SER A 251 43.88 22.20 -10.16
N ASN A 252 43.30 22.16 -11.39
CA ASN A 252 43.17 23.30 -12.31
C ASN A 252 41.74 23.87 -12.37
N GLY A 253 40.84 23.38 -11.47
CA GLY A 253 39.44 23.80 -11.44
C GLY A 253 38.58 23.19 -12.53
N ARG A 254 39.09 22.22 -13.28
CA ARG A 254 38.31 21.46 -14.26
C ARG A 254 37.42 20.45 -13.56
N GLN A 255 36.14 20.52 -13.84
CA GLN A 255 35.18 19.53 -13.37
C GLN A 255 35.30 18.27 -14.23
N THR A 256 35.60 17.15 -13.62
CA THR A 256 35.68 15.85 -14.27
C THR A 256 34.59 14.94 -13.74
N LEU A 257 33.88 14.25 -14.64
CA LEU A 257 32.91 13.23 -14.24
C LEU A 257 33.65 12.11 -13.49
N ILE A 258 33.19 11.76 -12.29
CA ILE A 258 33.72 10.59 -11.59
C ILE A 258 33.17 9.36 -12.28
N TYR A 259 34.01 8.68 -13.05
CA TYR A 259 33.72 7.36 -13.56
C TYR A 259 34.23 6.35 -12.51
N ILE A 260 33.33 5.48 -12.04
CA ILE A 260 33.65 4.42 -11.10
C ILE A 260 33.46 3.09 -11.86
N PRO A 261 34.52 2.31 -12.07
CA PRO A 261 34.46 1.05 -12.82
C PRO A 261 33.57 0.00 -12.20
#